data_3eb9fd9e0080397a18786ce2406df10c
#
_entry.id   3eb9fd9e0080397a18786ce2406df10c
#
_cell.length_a   1.000
_cell.length_b   1.000
_cell.length_c   1.000
_cell.angle_alpha   90.00
_cell.angle_beta   90.00
_cell.angle_gamma   90.00
#
_symmetry.space_group_name_H-M   'P 1'
#
loop_
_entity.id
_entity.type
_entity.pdbx_description
1 polymer ?
#
loop_
_entity_poly.entity_id
_entity_poly.type
_entity_poly.pdbx_seq_one_letter_code
_entity_poly.pdbx_strand_id
1 'polypeptide(L)'
;MDKERRISTGIDGLDQAIDFLRPGDTVVWQCEHISDYMYVATRFVTNIARQGKRIAYIRFADHEEIMDAAALCEGGANVQEYRLDPRVGFETFAVQVHRIIDKEPMGTFFVFDCLSDLQNYWFSDLMISXXXXXXXRFSYAARR
;
A
#
# COMPACT_ATOMS: atom_id res chain seq x y z
N MET A 1 -12.78 22.61 -6.67
CA MET A 1 -12.19 21.84 -7.73
C MET A 1 -11.20 20.81 -7.20
N ASP A 2 -10.21 21.27 -6.49
CA ASP A 2 -9.22 20.36 -5.92
C ASP A 2 -9.77 19.49 -4.80
N LYS A 3 -10.86 19.93 -4.17
CA LYS A 3 -11.45 19.16 -3.08
C LYS A 3 -11.93 17.78 -3.54
N GLU A 4 -12.35 17.68 -4.78
CA GLU A 4 -12.84 16.41 -5.31
C GLU A 4 -11.71 15.41 -5.51
N ARG A 5 -10.48 15.91 -5.59
CA ARG A 5 -9.31 15.05 -5.78
C ARG A 5 -8.59 14.76 -4.48
N ARG A 6 -9.08 15.30 -3.38
CA ARG A 6 -8.46 15.06 -2.09
C ARG A 6 -8.87 13.70 -1.55
N ILE A 7 -7.91 13.02 -0.96
CA ILE A 7 -8.10 11.67 -0.45
C ILE A 7 -7.75 11.66 1.03
N SER A 8 -8.69 11.19 1.83
CA SER A 8 -8.47 11.13 3.27
C SER A 8 -7.58 9.94 3.63
N THR A 9 -6.69 10.15 4.60
CA THR A 9 -5.92 9.06 5.17
C THR A 9 -6.76 8.17 6.08
N GLY A 10 -7.97 8.63 6.44
CA GLY A 10 -8.80 7.95 7.42
C GLY A 10 -8.53 8.43 8.83
N ILE A 11 -7.64 9.39 9.00
CA ILE A 11 -7.29 9.96 10.30
C ILE A 11 -7.40 11.47 10.20
N ASP A 12 -8.39 12.03 10.89
CA ASP A 12 -8.72 13.44 10.73
C ASP A 12 -7.54 14.37 11.04
N GLY A 13 -6.84 14.10 12.13
CA GLY A 13 -5.73 14.95 12.51
C GLY A 13 -4.62 14.94 11.47
N LEU A 14 -4.36 13.79 10.88
CA LEU A 14 -3.35 13.68 9.85
C LEU A 14 -3.79 14.40 8.59
N ASP A 15 -5.06 14.24 8.21
CA ASP A 15 -5.59 14.92 7.02
C ASP A 15 -5.41 16.43 7.14
N GLN A 16 -5.65 16.99 8.33
CA GLN A 16 -5.47 18.41 8.54
C GLN A 16 -4.00 18.81 8.44
N ALA A 17 -3.11 17.97 8.97
CA ALA A 17 -1.69 18.29 8.98
C ALA A 17 -1.08 18.30 7.59
N ILE A 18 -1.50 17.39 6.73
CA ILE A 18 -0.91 17.27 5.39
C ILE A 18 -1.80 17.85 4.29
N ASP A 19 -2.97 18.35 4.66
CA ASP A 19 -3.96 18.84 3.70
C ASP A 19 -4.39 17.76 2.74
N PHE A 20 -4.66 16.57 3.30
CA PHE A 20 -5.14 15.41 2.56
C PHE A 20 -4.09 14.88 1.57
N LEU A 21 -4.41 13.74 1.00
CA LEU A 21 -3.60 13.14 -0.06
C LEU A 21 -4.16 13.53 -1.42
N ARG A 22 -3.32 13.43 -2.43
CA ARG A 22 -3.72 13.69 -3.83
C ARG A 22 -3.49 12.43 -4.64
N PRO A 23 -4.25 12.26 -5.74
CA PRO A 23 -3.98 11.16 -6.65
C PRO A 23 -2.52 11.19 -7.10
N GLY A 24 -1.88 10.02 -7.03
CA GLY A 24 -0.48 9.91 -7.40
C GLY A 24 0.50 10.04 -6.24
N ASP A 25 0.02 10.45 -5.08
CA ASP A 25 0.89 10.53 -3.90
C ASP A 25 1.32 9.14 -3.46
N THR A 26 2.54 9.07 -2.98
CA THR A 26 3.06 7.86 -2.34
C THR A 26 3.32 8.17 -0.89
N VAL A 27 2.73 7.37 -0.01
CA VAL A 27 2.89 7.56 1.43
C VAL A 27 3.69 6.39 1.99
N VAL A 28 4.74 6.71 2.73
CA VAL A 28 5.54 5.69 3.41
C VAL A 28 5.36 5.87 4.91
N TRP A 29 4.88 4.81 5.54
CA TRP A 29 4.74 4.81 7.00
C TRP A 29 5.96 4.16 7.62
N GLN A 30 6.66 4.91 8.45
CA GLN A 30 7.80 4.40 9.18
C GLN A 30 7.39 4.27 10.63
N CYS A 31 7.20 3.03 11.06
CA CYS A 31 6.66 2.73 12.38
C CYS A 31 7.63 1.86 13.17
N GLU A 32 7.74 2.15 14.46
CA GLU A 32 8.58 1.33 15.32
C GLU A 32 7.92 0.02 15.68
N HIS A 33 6.59 0.03 15.77
CA HIS A 33 5.83 -1.16 16.16
C HIS A 33 4.82 -1.51 15.09
N ILE A 34 4.67 -2.81 14.87
CA ILE A 34 3.73 -3.30 13.87
C ILE A 34 2.29 -2.87 14.21
N SER A 35 1.98 -2.74 15.49
CA SER A 35 0.63 -2.34 15.88
C SER A 35 0.31 -0.92 15.41
N ASP A 36 1.29 -0.04 15.40
CA ASP A 36 1.07 1.32 14.90
C ASP A 36 0.77 1.29 13.41
N TYR A 37 1.52 0.49 12.67
CA TYR A 37 1.28 0.35 11.25
C TYR A 37 -0.10 -0.22 10.99
N MET A 38 -0.48 -1.26 11.73
CA MET A 38 -1.79 -1.87 11.55
C MET A 38 -2.91 -0.88 11.80
N TYR A 39 -2.73 -0.02 12.81
CA TYR A 39 -3.74 0.99 13.11
C TYR A 39 -3.93 1.96 11.94
N VAL A 40 -2.83 2.52 11.43
CA VAL A 40 -2.91 3.50 10.35
C VAL A 40 -3.40 2.86 9.06
N ALA A 41 -2.85 1.71 8.72
CA ALA A 41 -3.19 1.04 7.48
C ALA A 41 -4.65 0.62 7.46
N THR A 42 -5.13 0.09 8.57
CA THR A 42 -6.53 -0.33 8.66
C THR A 42 -7.47 0.85 8.46
N ARG A 43 -7.14 1.97 9.07
CA ARG A 43 -8.00 3.16 8.93
C ARG A 43 -8.02 3.64 7.48
N PHE A 44 -6.86 3.68 6.84
CA PHE A 44 -6.79 4.11 5.45
C PHE A 44 -7.56 3.17 4.54
N VAL A 45 -7.31 1.88 4.67
CA VAL A 45 -7.95 0.89 3.82
C VAL A 45 -9.47 0.89 4.01
N THR A 46 -9.91 0.98 5.27
CA THR A 46 -11.35 1.01 5.54
C THR A 46 -11.99 2.23 4.89
N ASN A 47 -11.34 3.38 4.99
CA ASN A 47 -11.86 4.60 4.42
C ASN A 47 -11.97 4.49 2.89
N ILE A 48 -10.94 3.95 2.24
CA ILE A 48 -10.94 3.79 0.79
C ILE A 48 -12.01 2.77 0.38
N ALA A 49 -12.12 1.69 1.13
CA ALA A 49 -13.10 0.64 0.83
C ALA A 49 -14.53 1.16 0.92
N ARG A 50 -14.79 2.01 1.90
CA ARG A 50 -16.13 2.58 2.06
C ARG A 50 -16.51 3.45 0.89
N GLN A 51 -15.55 4.02 0.19
CA GLN A 51 -15.81 4.84 -0.99
C GLN A 51 -15.98 4.01 -2.24
N GLY A 52 -15.89 2.69 -2.13
CA GLY A 52 -16.06 1.81 -3.27
C GLY A 52 -14.86 1.76 -4.20
N LYS A 53 -13.73 2.26 -3.76
CA LYS A 53 -12.55 2.29 -4.61
C LYS A 53 -11.80 0.97 -4.52
N ARG A 54 -11.07 0.66 -5.60
CA ARG A 54 -10.36 -0.60 -5.68
C ARG A 54 -9.03 -0.52 -4.93
N ILE A 55 -8.70 -1.58 -4.22
CA ILE A 55 -7.45 -1.69 -3.47
C ILE A 55 -6.70 -2.93 -3.93
N ALA A 56 -5.45 -2.77 -4.29
CA ALA A 56 -4.55 -3.88 -4.57
C ALA A 56 -3.59 -4.00 -3.39
N TYR A 57 -3.76 -5.07 -2.62
CA TYR A 57 -2.96 -5.32 -1.42
C TYR A 57 -1.84 -6.27 -1.80
N ILE A 58 -0.63 -5.73 -1.92
CA ILE A 58 0.54 -6.50 -2.33
C ILE A 58 1.33 -6.86 -1.10
N ARG A 59 1.29 -8.13 -0.74
CA ARG A 59 1.86 -8.61 0.51
C ARG A 59 3.07 -9.47 0.25
N PHE A 60 4.16 -9.16 0.96
CA PHE A 60 5.37 -9.96 0.91
C PHE A 60 6.05 -10.07 2.27
N ALA A 61 5.36 -9.64 3.31
CA ALA A 61 5.86 -9.72 4.67
C ALA A 61 5.37 -11.00 5.34
N ASP A 62 6.08 -11.40 6.38
CA ASP A 62 5.73 -12.62 7.13
C ASP A 62 4.83 -12.35 8.33
N HIS A 63 4.68 -11.09 8.73
CA HIS A 63 3.83 -10.78 9.87
C HIS A 63 2.36 -11.03 9.53
N GLU A 64 1.52 -10.99 10.54
CA GLU A 64 0.09 -11.20 10.33
C GLU A 64 -0.48 -10.17 9.38
N GLU A 65 -1.49 -10.58 8.65
CA GLU A 65 -2.15 -9.69 7.70
C GLU A 65 -2.76 -8.50 8.44
N ILE A 66 -2.63 -7.33 7.85
CA ILE A 66 -3.21 -6.12 8.44
C ILE A 66 -4.69 -5.99 8.10
N MET A 67 -5.14 -6.72 7.11
CA MET A 67 -6.54 -6.67 6.69
C MET A 67 -6.96 -8.04 6.20
N ASP A 68 -8.22 -8.34 6.40
CA ASP A 68 -8.82 -9.56 5.87
C ASP A 68 -9.52 -9.19 4.56
N ALA A 69 -8.83 -9.44 3.47
CA ALA A 69 -9.36 -9.07 2.16
C ALA A 69 -10.68 -9.77 1.87
N ALA A 70 -10.79 -11.03 2.29
CA ALA A 70 -12.03 -11.78 2.06
C ALA A 70 -13.20 -11.17 2.81
N ALA A 71 -12.97 -10.81 4.08
CA ALA A 71 -14.04 -10.20 4.87
C ALA A 71 -14.44 -8.84 4.30
N LEU A 72 -13.45 -8.06 3.84
CA LEU A 72 -13.75 -6.77 3.24
C LEU A 72 -14.56 -6.93 1.97
N CYS A 73 -14.23 -7.91 1.15
CA CYS A 73 -14.98 -8.17 -0.08
C CYS A 73 -16.40 -8.60 0.22
N GLU A 74 -16.60 -9.40 1.26
CA GLU A 74 -17.94 -9.79 1.67
C GLU A 74 -18.76 -8.57 2.08
N GLY A 75 -18.10 -7.56 2.62
CA GLY A 75 -18.77 -6.33 2.99
C GLY A 75 -18.94 -5.35 1.84
N GLY A 76 -18.58 -5.74 0.63
CA GLY A 76 -18.78 -4.91 -0.54
C GLY A 76 -17.54 -4.18 -1.02
N ALA A 77 -16.42 -4.34 -0.33
CA ALA A 77 -15.18 -3.68 -0.76
C ALA A 77 -14.57 -4.37 -1.97
N ASN A 78 -13.82 -3.61 -2.75
CA ASN A 78 -13.17 -4.12 -3.96
C ASN A 78 -11.69 -4.26 -3.68
N VAL A 79 -11.30 -5.38 -3.09
CA VAL A 79 -9.93 -5.65 -2.66
C VAL A 79 -9.38 -6.87 -3.36
N GLN A 80 -8.21 -6.72 -3.97
CA GLN A 80 -7.50 -7.84 -4.58
C GLN A 80 -6.17 -8.03 -3.86
N GLU A 81 -5.96 -9.21 -3.30
CA GLU A 81 -4.71 -9.52 -2.62
C GLU A 81 -3.76 -10.21 -3.56
N TYR A 82 -2.50 -9.77 -3.54
CA TYR A 82 -1.41 -10.37 -4.29
C TYR A 82 -0.33 -10.78 -3.31
N ARG A 83 0.10 -12.02 -3.38
CA ARG A 83 1.15 -12.50 -2.51
C ARG A 83 2.42 -12.74 -3.35
N LEU A 84 3.48 -12.04 -2.98
CA LEU A 84 4.76 -12.13 -3.69
C LEU A 84 5.85 -12.64 -2.76
N ASP A 85 6.87 -13.23 -3.34
CA ASP A 85 8.00 -13.79 -2.59
C ASP A 85 9.26 -13.01 -2.98
N PRO A 86 9.81 -12.19 -2.08
CA PRO A 86 11.01 -11.41 -2.45
C PRO A 86 12.26 -12.26 -2.62
N ARG A 87 12.21 -13.53 -2.24
CA ARG A 87 13.37 -14.42 -2.42
C ARG A 87 13.64 -14.75 -3.88
N VAL A 88 12.71 -14.44 -4.76
CA VAL A 88 12.95 -14.68 -6.19
C VAL A 88 13.98 -13.72 -6.78
N GLY A 89 14.38 -12.72 -6.04
CA GLY A 89 15.37 -11.76 -6.49
C GLY A 89 14.75 -10.44 -6.92
N PHE A 90 15.60 -9.40 -6.91
CA PHE A 90 15.11 -8.05 -7.15
C PHE A 90 14.44 -7.90 -8.51
N GLU A 91 15.12 -8.36 -9.57
CA GLU A 91 14.59 -8.14 -10.92
C GLU A 91 13.27 -8.85 -11.14
N THR A 92 13.19 -10.10 -10.72
CA THR A 92 11.95 -10.87 -10.87
C THR A 92 10.83 -10.25 -10.05
N PHE A 93 11.14 -9.88 -8.82
CA PHE A 93 10.16 -9.26 -7.94
C PHE A 93 9.65 -7.94 -8.55
N ALA A 94 10.57 -7.12 -9.05
CA ALA A 94 10.18 -5.84 -9.65
C ALA A 94 9.29 -6.03 -10.86
N VAL A 95 9.59 -7.04 -11.70
CA VAL A 95 8.76 -7.33 -12.86
C VAL A 95 7.35 -7.73 -12.42
N GLN A 96 7.27 -8.54 -11.37
CA GLN A 96 5.96 -8.97 -10.85
C GLN A 96 5.14 -7.78 -10.36
N VAL A 97 5.79 -6.87 -9.63
CA VAL A 97 5.09 -5.67 -9.15
C VAL A 97 4.61 -4.82 -10.32
N HIS A 98 5.47 -4.63 -11.32
CA HIS A 98 5.08 -3.86 -12.49
C HIS A 98 3.90 -4.48 -13.22
N ARG A 99 3.86 -5.79 -13.33
CA ARG A 99 2.75 -6.46 -13.98
C ARG A 99 1.44 -6.23 -13.23
N ILE A 100 1.52 -6.25 -11.89
CA ILE A 100 0.32 -5.99 -11.08
C ILE A 100 -0.16 -4.55 -11.32
N ILE A 101 0.76 -3.61 -11.29
CA ILE A 101 0.40 -2.19 -11.47
C ILE A 101 -0.22 -1.97 -12.85
N ASP A 102 0.38 -2.57 -13.88
CA ASP A 102 -0.13 -2.42 -15.24
C ASP A 102 -1.49 -3.07 -15.43
N LYS A 103 -1.72 -4.18 -14.74
CA LYS A 103 -2.96 -4.94 -14.87
C LYS A 103 -4.12 -4.24 -14.17
N GLU A 104 -3.84 -3.58 -13.06
CA GLU A 104 -4.88 -2.95 -12.28
C GLU A 104 -5.41 -1.70 -12.96
N PRO A 105 -6.71 -1.44 -12.86
CA PRO A 105 -7.27 -0.26 -13.52
C PRO A 105 -6.77 1.04 -12.91
N MET A 106 -6.86 2.10 -13.68
CA MET A 106 -6.52 3.43 -13.23
C MET A 106 -7.36 3.80 -12.00
N GLY A 107 -6.73 4.42 -11.02
CA GLY A 107 -7.43 4.79 -9.79
C GLY A 107 -7.34 3.76 -8.68
N THR A 108 -6.67 2.64 -8.94
CA THR A 108 -6.47 1.64 -7.90
C THR A 108 -5.49 2.16 -6.85
N PHE A 109 -5.81 1.89 -5.59
CA PHE A 109 -4.92 2.21 -4.47
C PHE A 109 -4.08 0.98 -4.15
N PHE A 110 -2.77 1.17 -4.04
CA PHE A 110 -1.84 0.07 -3.79
C PHE A 110 -1.31 0.14 -2.37
N VAL A 111 -1.36 -0.98 -1.68
CA VAL A 111 -0.77 -1.11 -0.35
C VAL A 111 0.37 -2.13 -0.43
N PHE A 112 1.58 -1.69 -0.12
CA PHE A 112 2.76 -2.54 -0.14
C PHE A 112 3.12 -2.94 1.29
N ASP A 113 3.04 -4.20 1.59
CA ASP A 113 3.18 -4.69 2.95
C ASP A 113 4.22 -5.81 3.01
N CYS A 114 5.42 -5.60 3.41
CA CYS A 114 5.96 -4.43 4.07
C CYS A 114 7.40 -4.23 3.57
N LEU A 115 7.79 -3.00 3.30
CA LEU A 115 9.09 -2.73 2.67
C LEU A 115 10.27 -3.16 3.52
N SER A 116 10.13 -3.11 4.84
CA SER A 116 11.24 -3.49 5.72
C SER A 116 11.70 -4.92 5.49
N ASP A 117 10.78 -5.81 5.15
CA ASP A 117 11.15 -7.21 4.95
C ASP A 117 12.02 -7.39 3.72
N LEU A 118 11.99 -6.45 2.78
CA LEU A 118 12.84 -6.54 1.60
C LEU A 118 14.31 -6.40 1.96
N GLN A 119 14.62 -5.72 3.07
CA GLN A 119 16.00 -5.55 3.49
C GLN A 119 16.64 -6.90 3.86
N ASN A 120 15.84 -7.88 4.20
CA ASN A 120 16.35 -9.21 4.52
C ASN A 120 16.86 -9.93 3.28
N TYR A 121 16.41 -9.53 2.10
CA TYR A 121 16.74 -10.21 0.85
C TYR A 121 17.52 -9.35 -0.11
N TRP A 122 17.34 -8.05 -0.01
CA TRP A 122 18.04 -7.06 -0.83
C TRP A 122 18.87 -6.18 0.11
N PHE A 123 20.13 -6.02 -0.20
CA PHE A 123 21.05 -5.34 0.71
C PHE A 123 21.21 -3.87 0.41
N SER A 124 20.28 -3.29 -0.33
CA SER A 124 20.39 -1.89 -0.72
C SER A 124 19.06 -1.17 -0.58
N ASP A 125 19.08 -0.07 0.14
CA ASP A 125 17.90 0.79 0.22
C ASP A 125 17.56 1.37 -1.14
N LEU A 126 18.54 1.50 -2.00
CA LEU A 126 18.31 2.00 -3.36
C LEU A 126 17.41 1.03 -4.14
N MET A 127 17.64 -0.25 -3.98
CA MET A 127 16.78 -1.25 -4.63
C MET A 127 15.35 -1.15 -4.12
N ILE A 128 15.20 -0.95 -2.83
CA ILE A 128 13.87 -0.82 -2.25
C ILE A 128 13.18 0.44 -2.76
N SER A 129 13.92 1.50 -2.88
CA SER A 129 13.41 2.74 -3.45
C SER A 129 12.96 2.57 -4.89
N UNK A 130 13.61 1.86 -5.52
CA UNK A 130 13.27 1.59 -6.87
C UNK A 130 11.96 0.88 -6.97
N UNK A 131 11.68 0.17 -6.08
CA UNK A 131 10.44 -0.52 -6.09
C UNK A 131 9.32 0.39 -5.79
N UNK A 132 9.56 1.25 -4.99
CA UNK A 132 8.63 2.27 -4.61
C UNK A 132 8.43 3.32 -5.65
N UNK A 133 9.32 3.52 -6.22
CA UNK A 133 9.29 4.44 -7.29
C UNK A 133 8.51 3.95 -8.45
N UNK A 134 8.54 2.82 -8.53
CA UNK A 134 7.80 2.11 -9.53
C UNK A 134 6.31 2.14 -9.25
N UNK A 135 6.10 2.37 -8.23
CA UNK A 135 4.74 2.45 -7.82
C UNK A 135 4.16 3.87 -7.93
N UNK A 136 4.48 4.41 -8.60
CA UNK A 136 4.16 5.73 -8.85
C UNK A 136 2.76 6.05 -9.07
N ARG A 137 1.98 5.33 -8.74
CA ARG A 137 0.54 5.55 -8.74
C ARG A 137 0.08 5.74 -7.31
N PHE A 138 -1.15 5.39 -7.00
CA PHE A 138 -1.59 5.44 -5.61
C PHE A 138 -0.90 4.32 -4.86
N SER A 139 -0.06 4.69 -3.94
CA SER A 139 0.70 3.72 -3.19
C SER A 139 0.62 3.98 -1.70
N TYR A 140 0.59 2.92 -0.95
CA TYR A 140 0.63 2.97 0.50
C TYR A 140 1.61 1.90 0.93
N ALA A 141 2.67 2.31 1.60
CA ALA A 141 3.73 1.39 1.92
C ALA A 141 4.14 1.54 3.38
N ALA A 142 4.57 0.44 3.97
CA ALA A 142 5.01 0.43 5.36
C ALA A 142 6.49 0.10 5.44
N ARG A 143 7.14 0.74 6.37
CA ARG A 143 8.56 0.52 6.62
C ARG A 143 8.82 0.67 8.10
N ARG A 144 9.53 -0.31 8.68
CA ARG A 144 9.91 -0.28 10.08
C ARG A 144 11.30 0.30 10.27
#